data_e1adf19660787b58eda090dc46ddacd6
#
_entry.id   e1adf19660787b58eda090dc46ddacd6
#
_cell.length_a   1.000
_cell.length_b   1.000
_cell.length_c   1.000
_cell.angle_alpha   90.00
_cell.angle_beta   90.00
_cell.angle_gamma   90.00
#
_symmetry.space_group_name_H-M   'P 1'
#
loop_
_entity.id
_entity.type
_entity.pdbx_description
1 polymer ?
#
loop_
_entity_poly.entity_id
_entity_poly.type
_entity_poly.pdbx_seq_one_letter_code
_entity_poly.pdbx_strand_id
1 'polypeptide(L)'
;MTRTSGGRLAAAIIVGLAVLPLSGCLYAQIPEHPTIVDDDPIPTDDPVDEPTEEPAAGMSFVDGATLSPSSYVEWGDGFFADDSWKIVKPDDGNGGWTYGTVDGTCTAQFWQGHIDNIMTAGDDSVSSDAMMATFLEGGATTADITPLASTSGFSYQTAGNTAVENRMVSGSGDGVEWTLAARAFTAVGVGLYVVVDCTGGDIDAVWDEVVSKNAIVITG
;
A
#
# COMPACT_ATOMS: atom_id res chain seq x y z
N MET A 1 44.48 -31.43 -33.23
CA MET A 1 45.36 -31.90 -32.14
C MET A 1 45.85 -30.69 -31.40
N THR A 2 45.38 -30.47 -30.20
CA THR A 2 46.09 -29.94 -29.03
C THR A 2 45.06 -29.71 -27.94
N ARG A 3 45.07 -30.53 -26.90
CA ARG A 3 44.35 -30.40 -25.64
C ARG A 3 45.08 -29.37 -24.78
N THR A 4 44.35 -28.45 -24.16
CA THR A 4 44.87 -27.69 -23.02
C THR A 4 43.94 -27.87 -21.83
N SER A 5 44.51 -28.49 -20.82
CA SER A 5 43.99 -28.69 -19.47
C SER A 5 44.01 -27.36 -18.71
N GLY A 6 42.95 -27.01 -18.04
CA GLY A 6 42.85 -25.79 -17.22
C GLY A 6 42.25 -26.07 -15.85
N GLY A 7 43.02 -25.76 -14.84
CA GLY A 7 42.91 -26.12 -13.44
C GLY A 7 41.65 -25.68 -12.72
N ARG A 8 41.26 -26.51 -11.76
CA ARG A 8 40.26 -26.24 -10.73
C ARG A 8 40.91 -25.42 -9.60
N LEU A 9 40.43 -24.20 -9.41
CA LEU A 9 40.69 -23.42 -8.21
C LEU A 9 39.58 -23.69 -7.20
N ALA A 10 39.90 -24.36 -6.12
CA ALA A 10 39.06 -24.54 -4.96
C ALA A 10 39.16 -23.27 -4.10
N ALA A 11 38.07 -22.53 -3.96
CA ALA A 11 37.96 -21.42 -3.00
C ALA A 11 37.39 -21.98 -1.68
N ALA A 12 38.20 -21.93 -0.64
CA ALA A 12 37.81 -22.24 0.74
C ALA A 12 37.04 -21.07 1.33
N ILE A 13 35.78 -21.26 1.68
CA ILE A 13 34.96 -20.30 2.39
C ILE A 13 35.14 -20.53 3.90
N ILE A 14 35.78 -19.60 4.58
CA ILE A 14 35.88 -19.55 6.05
C ILE A 14 34.58 -18.91 6.55
N VAL A 15 33.69 -19.69 7.18
CA VAL A 15 32.51 -19.20 7.92
C VAL A 15 32.95 -18.76 9.30
N GLY A 16 33.06 -17.46 9.53
CA GLY A 16 33.23 -16.86 10.84
C GLY A 16 31.89 -16.77 11.57
N LEU A 17 31.71 -17.59 12.63
CA LEU A 17 30.61 -17.42 13.58
C LEU A 17 30.89 -16.21 14.46
N ALA A 18 30.15 -15.11 14.27
CA ALA A 18 30.06 -14.01 15.20
C ALA A 18 28.97 -14.29 16.23
N VAL A 19 29.34 -14.62 17.44
CA VAL A 19 28.44 -14.74 18.60
C VAL A 19 28.21 -13.33 19.16
N LEU A 20 27.01 -12.78 18.98
CA LEU A 20 26.59 -11.54 19.63
C LEU A 20 25.96 -11.85 21.00
N PRO A 21 26.36 -11.14 22.07
CA PRO A 21 25.74 -11.33 23.37
C PRO A 21 24.35 -10.66 23.39
N LEU A 22 23.32 -11.42 23.72
CA LEU A 22 21.99 -10.95 24.05
C LEU A 22 22.06 -10.16 25.37
N SER A 23 22.00 -8.85 25.27
CA SER A 23 21.87 -7.96 26.44
C SER A 23 20.41 -7.93 26.89
N GLY A 24 20.25 -8.28 28.15
CA GLY A 24 19.08 -8.49 28.93
C GLY A 24 17.90 -7.54 28.79
N CYS A 25 16.72 -8.13 28.87
CA CYS A 25 15.46 -7.47 29.16
C CYS A 25 15.52 -6.77 30.52
N LEU A 26 15.36 -5.44 30.51
CA LEU A 26 15.06 -4.66 31.70
C LEU A 26 13.60 -4.95 32.09
N TYR A 27 13.42 -5.81 33.08
CA TYR A 27 12.14 -5.95 33.78
C TYR A 27 11.86 -4.65 34.56
N ALA A 28 10.83 -3.91 34.13
CA ALA A 28 10.26 -2.87 34.99
C ALA A 28 9.64 -3.52 36.20
N GLN A 29 10.19 -3.26 37.40
CA GLN A 29 9.62 -3.69 38.68
C GLN A 29 8.34 -2.90 38.94
N ILE A 30 7.22 -3.58 38.93
CA ILE A 30 5.94 -3.06 39.44
C ILE A 30 6.03 -3.06 40.97
N PRO A 31 5.79 -1.96 41.70
CA PRO A 31 5.76 -1.93 43.15
C PRO A 31 4.59 -2.76 43.69
N GLU A 32 4.85 -3.64 44.63
CA GLU A 32 3.91 -4.63 45.18
C GLU A 32 2.90 -4.07 46.17
N HIS A 33 2.68 -2.83 46.41
CA HIS A 33 1.58 -2.36 47.25
C HIS A 33 1.05 -0.99 46.83
N PRO A 34 -0.23 -0.89 46.39
CA PRO A 34 -0.93 0.37 46.43
C PRO A 34 -1.33 0.69 47.86
N THR A 35 -0.76 1.74 48.42
CA THR A 35 -1.24 2.34 49.68
C THR A 35 -2.63 2.92 49.43
N ILE A 36 -3.65 2.32 50.06
CA ILE A 36 -4.98 2.90 50.13
C ILE A 36 -4.86 4.08 51.09
N VAL A 37 -5.07 5.29 50.52
CA VAL A 37 -5.27 6.51 51.31
C VAL A 37 -6.77 6.73 51.40
N ASP A 38 -7.29 6.73 52.66
CA ASP A 38 -8.70 6.92 52.96
C ASP A 38 -9.21 8.32 52.58
N ASP A 39 -10.46 8.33 52.14
CA ASP A 39 -11.50 9.35 52.20
C ASP A 39 -11.12 10.82 51.97
N ASP A 40 -11.29 11.25 50.71
CA ASP A 40 -11.79 12.60 50.41
C ASP A 40 -13.05 12.50 49.55
N PRO A 41 -14.04 13.40 49.76
CA PRO A 41 -15.37 13.28 49.15
C PRO A 41 -15.31 13.41 47.62
N ILE A 42 -16.01 12.48 46.97
CA ILE A 42 -16.22 12.40 45.52
C ILE A 42 -16.66 13.77 44.96
N PRO A 43 -15.89 14.41 44.09
CA PRO A 43 -16.42 15.52 43.29
C PRO A 43 -17.43 14.94 42.29
N THR A 44 -18.56 15.55 42.26
CA THR A 44 -19.70 15.34 41.38
C THR A 44 -19.23 15.24 39.91
N ASP A 45 -19.70 14.20 39.22
CA ASP A 45 -19.53 13.94 37.79
C ASP A 45 -19.70 15.21 36.95
N ASP A 46 -18.59 15.77 36.49
CA ASP A 46 -18.58 16.48 35.21
C ASP A 46 -18.56 15.40 34.11
N PRO A 47 -19.38 15.50 33.08
CA PRO A 47 -19.34 14.58 31.97
C PRO A 47 -17.92 14.63 31.40
N VAL A 48 -17.19 13.49 31.54
CA VAL A 48 -15.94 13.26 30.80
C VAL A 48 -16.35 13.34 29.34
N ASP A 49 -15.95 14.44 28.68
CA ASP A 49 -15.95 14.49 27.21
C ASP A 49 -15.17 13.27 26.75
N GLU A 50 -15.87 12.26 26.23
CA GLU A 50 -15.22 11.21 25.47
C GLU A 50 -14.39 11.93 24.42
N PRO A 51 -13.09 11.59 24.27
CA PRO A 51 -12.31 12.14 23.18
C PRO A 51 -13.06 11.79 21.91
N THR A 52 -13.70 12.80 21.29
CA THR A 52 -14.20 12.69 19.93
C THR A 52 -12.97 12.38 19.11
N GLU A 53 -12.79 11.11 18.70
CA GLU A 53 -11.79 10.76 17.71
C GLU A 53 -12.09 11.66 16.51
N GLU A 54 -11.24 12.65 16.29
CA GLU A 54 -11.30 13.41 15.06
C GLU A 54 -11.23 12.37 13.93
N PRO A 55 -12.20 12.36 12.98
CA PRO A 55 -12.14 11.42 11.87
C PRO A 55 -10.76 11.56 11.24
N ALA A 56 -10.07 10.43 11.09
CA ALA A 56 -8.74 10.37 10.51
C ALA A 56 -8.73 11.26 9.26
N ALA A 57 -7.90 12.29 9.24
CA ALA A 57 -7.90 13.29 8.19
C ALA A 57 -7.81 12.56 6.84
N GLY A 58 -8.85 12.68 6.02
CA GLY A 58 -8.88 12.05 4.72
C GLY A 58 -7.88 12.72 3.78
N MET A 59 -7.51 12.04 2.71
CA MET A 59 -6.65 12.56 1.65
C MET A 59 -7.46 12.67 0.36
N SER A 60 -8.22 13.76 0.23
CA SER A 60 -8.94 14.07 -1.00
C SER A 60 -7.97 14.40 -2.16
N PHE A 61 -8.48 14.49 -3.38
CA PHE A 61 -7.65 14.94 -4.51
C PHE A 61 -7.09 16.35 -4.29
N VAL A 62 -7.88 17.23 -3.66
CA VAL A 62 -7.44 18.60 -3.33
C VAL A 62 -6.32 18.60 -2.29
N ASP A 63 -6.45 17.77 -1.25
CA ASP A 63 -5.44 17.66 -0.20
C ASP A 63 -4.12 17.10 -0.75
N GLY A 64 -4.19 16.07 -1.60
CA GLY A 64 -3.02 15.49 -2.27
C GLY A 64 -2.26 16.46 -3.14
N ALA A 65 -2.98 17.33 -3.87
CA ALA A 65 -2.38 18.37 -4.72
C ALA A 65 -1.66 19.47 -3.93
N THR A 66 -1.84 19.52 -2.60
CA THR A 66 -1.21 20.51 -1.69
C THR A 66 -0.15 19.92 -0.77
N LEU A 67 0.21 18.65 -0.94
CA LEU A 67 1.28 18.02 -0.16
C LEU A 67 2.60 18.80 -0.27
N SER A 68 3.41 18.72 0.79
CA SER A 68 4.79 19.23 0.72
C SER A 68 5.56 18.51 -0.39
N PRO A 69 6.33 19.21 -1.24
CA PRO A 69 7.18 18.55 -2.23
C PRO A 69 8.22 17.57 -1.65
N SER A 70 8.46 17.63 -0.34
CA SER A 70 9.34 16.72 0.38
C SER A 70 8.63 15.49 0.94
N SER A 71 7.30 15.41 0.81
CA SER A 71 6.55 14.24 1.28
C SER A 71 6.90 13.00 0.47
N TYR A 72 7.02 11.88 1.16
CA TYR A 72 7.21 10.57 0.56
C TYR A 72 5.88 9.81 0.58
N VAL A 73 5.52 9.22 -0.55
CA VAL A 73 4.24 8.51 -0.74
C VAL A 73 4.53 7.11 -1.24
N GLU A 74 3.97 6.09 -0.57
CA GLU A 74 4.15 4.69 -0.94
C GLU A 74 2.96 3.82 -0.58
N TRP A 75 2.90 2.61 -1.15
CA TRP A 75 2.03 1.55 -0.66
C TRP A 75 2.59 0.94 0.63
N GLY A 76 1.73 0.78 1.63
CA GLY A 76 1.97 -0.17 2.72
C GLY A 76 1.65 -1.59 2.21
N ASP A 77 2.55 -2.54 2.48
CA ASP A 77 2.44 -3.92 1.98
C ASP A 77 1.79 -4.84 3.03
N GLY A 78 0.46 -4.83 3.08
CA GLY A 78 -0.32 -5.66 4.00
C GLY A 78 -0.41 -7.13 3.60
N PHE A 79 -0.07 -7.49 2.36
CA PHE A 79 -0.07 -8.87 1.89
C PHE A 79 1.21 -9.64 2.18
N PHE A 80 2.30 -8.94 2.50
CA PHE A 80 3.61 -9.57 2.73
C PHE A 80 3.59 -10.66 3.81
N ALA A 81 2.80 -10.46 4.86
CA ALA A 81 2.69 -11.41 5.98
C ALA A 81 1.34 -12.15 6.03
N ASP A 82 0.58 -12.14 4.94
CA ASP A 82 -0.75 -12.75 4.87
C ASP A 82 -0.68 -14.12 4.20
N ASP A 83 -1.00 -15.17 4.96
CA ASP A 83 -0.96 -16.56 4.47
C ASP A 83 -2.01 -16.87 3.37
N SER A 84 -3.01 -15.98 3.17
CA SER A 84 -4.01 -16.10 2.09
C SER A 84 -3.48 -15.65 0.74
N TRP A 85 -2.32 -14.96 0.73
CA TRP A 85 -1.68 -14.40 -0.45
C TRP A 85 -0.27 -14.97 -0.64
N LYS A 86 0.18 -15.00 -1.87
CA LYS A 86 1.54 -15.40 -2.25
C LYS A 86 2.12 -14.42 -3.26
N ILE A 87 3.41 -14.14 -3.17
CA ILE A 87 4.12 -13.36 -4.19
C ILE A 87 4.14 -14.16 -5.49
N VAL A 88 3.55 -13.60 -6.55
CA VAL A 88 3.58 -14.15 -7.93
C VAL A 88 4.72 -13.50 -8.70
N LYS A 89 4.87 -12.17 -8.57
CA LYS A 89 5.97 -11.43 -9.17
C LYS A 89 6.51 -10.44 -8.11
N PRO A 90 7.75 -10.62 -7.65
CA PRO A 90 8.39 -9.64 -6.76
C PRO A 90 8.71 -8.35 -7.52
N ASP A 91 8.93 -7.26 -6.78
CA ASP A 91 9.42 -6.00 -7.35
C ASP A 91 10.78 -6.22 -8.03
N ASP A 92 10.87 -5.79 -9.27
CA ASP A 92 12.07 -5.86 -10.11
C ASP A 92 12.89 -4.55 -10.11
N GLY A 93 12.55 -3.62 -9.21
CA GLY A 93 13.15 -2.29 -9.11
C GLY A 93 12.47 -1.22 -9.96
N ASN A 94 11.35 -1.56 -10.64
CA ASN A 94 10.55 -0.62 -11.41
C ASN A 94 9.26 -0.19 -10.67
N GLY A 95 9.17 -0.49 -9.37
CA GLY A 95 8.05 -0.12 -8.50
C GLY A 95 6.79 -0.98 -8.66
N GLY A 96 6.86 -2.11 -9.36
CA GLY A 96 5.72 -2.99 -9.60
C GLY A 96 5.91 -4.39 -9.02
N TRP A 97 4.92 -4.91 -8.29
CA TRP A 97 4.89 -6.28 -7.78
C TRP A 97 3.49 -6.88 -7.87
N THR A 98 3.37 -8.19 -7.76
CA THR A 98 2.09 -8.88 -7.89
C THR A 98 1.96 -9.96 -6.82
N TYR A 99 0.84 -9.93 -6.13
CA TYR A 99 0.35 -11.02 -5.29
C TYR A 99 -0.73 -11.82 -6.02
N GLY A 100 -0.87 -13.08 -5.67
CA GLY A 100 -1.99 -13.93 -6.08
C GLY A 100 -2.60 -14.62 -4.89
N THR A 101 -3.91 -14.87 -4.95
CA THR A 101 -4.58 -15.71 -3.96
C THR A 101 -4.00 -17.12 -3.96
N VAL A 102 -4.03 -17.80 -2.81
CA VAL A 102 -3.43 -19.15 -2.72
C VAL A 102 -4.11 -20.18 -3.61
N ASP A 103 -5.42 -20.02 -3.89
CA ASP A 103 -6.18 -20.84 -4.84
C ASP A 103 -5.90 -20.50 -6.31
N GLY A 104 -5.25 -19.36 -6.57
CA GLY A 104 -4.83 -18.92 -7.90
C GLY A 104 -5.96 -18.36 -8.76
N THR A 105 -7.11 -18.03 -8.20
CA THR A 105 -8.25 -17.47 -8.94
C THR A 105 -8.12 -15.98 -9.20
N CYS A 106 -7.40 -15.23 -8.36
CA CYS A 106 -7.21 -13.80 -8.49
C CYS A 106 -5.76 -13.36 -8.33
N THR A 107 -5.43 -12.21 -8.91
CA THR A 107 -4.17 -11.50 -8.68
C THR A 107 -4.42 -10.05 -8.34
N ALA A 108 -3.51 -9.46 -7.55
CA ALA A 108 -3.45 -8.03 -7.28
C ALA A 108 -2.07 -7.50 -7.65
N GLN A 109 -1.99 -6.69 -8.70
CA GLN A 109 -0.77 -6.06 -9.15
C GLN A 109 -0.72 -4.63 -8.64
N PHE A 110 0.27 -4.32 -7.82
CA PHE A 110 0.57 -2.99 -7.31
C PHE A 110 1.68 -2.33 -8.13
N TRP A 111 1.62 -1.02 -8.18
CA TRP A 111 2.69 -0.21 -8.74
C TRP A 111 2.76 1.14 -8.03
N GLN A 112 3.97 1.68 -7.91
CA GLN A 112 4.26 3.04 -7.47
C GLN A 112 5.45 3.60 -8.22
N GLY A 113 5.43 4.89 -8.54
CA GLY A 113 6.54 5.49 -9.28
C GLY A 113 6.29 6.94 -9.68
N HIS A 114 7.24 7.51 -10.39
CA HIS A 114 7.14 8.89 -10.90
C HIS A 114 6.24 8.99 -12.11
N ILE A 115 5.43 10.07 -12.15
CA ILE A 115 4.42 10.34 -13.19
C ILE A 115 4.60 11.70 -13.89
N ASP A 116 5.76 12.31 -13.77
CA ASP A 116 6.03 13.67 -14.28
C ASP A 116 5.71 13.85 -15.77
N ASN A 117 5.80 12.79 -16.55
CA ASN A 117 5.55 12.78 -17.99
C ASN A 117 4.07 12.69 -18.40
N ILE A 118 3.17 12.38 -17.46
CA ILE A 118 1.74 12.17 -17.73
C ILE A 118 0.82 13.00 -16.83
N MET A 119 1.36 13.63 -15.77
CA MET A 119 0.56 14.37 -14.79
C MET A 119 0.09 15.73 -15.35
N THR A 120 -1.08 16.16 -14.88
CA THR A 120 -1.56 17.53 -14.95
C THR A 120 -1.31 18.19 -13.60
N ALA A 121 -0.37 19.12 -13.53
CA ALA A 121 0.03 19.75 -12.28
C ALA A 121 -1.16 20.38 -11.54
N GLY A 122 -1.28 20.07 -10.25
CA GLY A 122 -2.35 20.56 -9.38
C GLY A 122 -3.72 19.89 -9.60
N ASP A 123 -3.80 18.84 -10.42
CA ASP A 123 -5.03 18.07 -10.62
C ASP A 123 -4.75 16.56 -10.49
N ASP A 124 -4.87 16.09 -9.27
CA ASP A 124 -4.65 14.68 -8.92
C ASP A 124 -5.69 13.76 -9.57
N SER A 125 -6.94 14.21 -9.70
CA SER A 125 -8.02 13.40 -10.29
C SER A 125 -7.77 13.13 -11.78
N VAL A 126 -7.51 14.20 -12.56
CA VAL A 126 -7.21 14.07 -14.00
C VAL A 126 -5.90 13.29 -14.21
N SER A 127 -4.90 13.50 -13.36
CA SER A 127 -3.65 12.76 -13.42
C SER A 127 -3.83 11.27 -13.10
N SER A 128 -4.72 10.93 -12.19
CA SER A 128 -5.09 9.52 -11.91
C SER A 128 -5.77 8.87 -13.13
N ASP A 129 -6.67 9.59 -13.80
CA ASP A 129 -7.29 9.11 -15.05
C ASP A 129 -6.23 8.93 -16.17
N ALA A 130 -5.23 9.82 -16.27
CA ALA A 130 -4.14 9.70 -17.23
C ALA A 130 -3.23 8.49 -16.95
N MET A 131 -2.99 8.16 -15.67
CA MET A 131 -2.28 6.94 -15.29
C MET A 131 -3.03 5.69 -15.77
N MET A 132 -4.34 5.62 -15.50
CA MET A 132 -5.17 4.49 -15.95
C MET A 132 -5.18 4.36 -17.47
N ALA A 133 -5.25 5.48 -18.21
CA ALA A 133 -5.17 5.49 -19.67
C ALA A 133 -3.84 4.92 -20.18
N THR A 134 -2.74 5.19 -19.48
CA THR A 134 -1.41 4.65 -19.82
C THR A 134 -1.32 3.16 -19.55
N PHE A 135 -1.95 2.69 -18.47
CA PHE A 135 -1.97 1.27 -18.12
C PHE A 135 -2.86 0.45 -19.05
N LEU A 136 -4.06 0.96 -19.39
CA LEU A 136 -4.99 0.31 -20.29
C LEU A 136 -4.48 0.43 -21.72
N GLU A 137 -3.71 -0.55 -22.16
CA GLU A 137 -3.11 -0.63 -23.48
C GLU A 137 -4.16 -0.45 -24.61
N GLY A 138 -3.74 -0.10 -25.81
CA GLY A 138 -4.64 0.07 -26.95
C GLY A 138 -4.88 1.53 -27.34
N GLY A 139 -4.15 2.47 -26.71
CA GLY A 139 -4.21 3.89 -27.05
C GLY A 139 -5.39 4.63 -26.42
N ALA A 140 -5.89 4.13 -25.28
CA ALA A 140 -6.85 4.86 -24.47
C ALA A 140 -6.28 6.22 -24.06
N THR A 141 -7.12 7.24 -24.04
CA THR A 141 -6.76 8.59 -23.61
C THR A 141 -7.45 8.93 -22.29
N THR A 142 -6.97 9.96 -21.59
CA THR A 142 -7.64 10.49 -20.40
C THR A 142 -9.12 10.81 -20.68
N ALA A 143 -9.43 11.35 -21.85
CA ALA A 143 -10.80 11.69 -22.24
C ALA A 143 -11.71 10.45 -22.41
N ASP A 144 -11.14 9.29 -22.73
CA ASP A 144 -11.88 8.02 -22.79
C ASP A 144 -12.13 7.44 -21.40
N ILE A 145 -11.20 7.64 -20.47
CA ILE A 145 -11.26 7.10 -19.09
C ILE A 145 -12.16 7.93 -18.20
N THR A 146 -12.04 9.26 -18.20
CA THR A 146 -12.72 10.16 -17.27
C THR A 146 -14.24 9.93 -17.17
N PRO A 147 -15.00 9.71 -18.27
CA PRO A 147 -16.44 9.46 -18.17
C PRO A 147 -16.80 8.07 -17.63
N LEU A 148 -15.86 7.12 -17.62
CA LEU A 148 -16.06 5.75 -17.16
C LEU A 148 -15.61 5.56 -15.72
N ALA A 149 -14.66 6.38 -15.25
CA ALA A 149 -14.07 6.26 -13.94
C ALA A 149 -15.00 6.81 -12.84
N SER A 150 -15.14 6.05 -11.77
CA SER A 150 -15.76 6.48 -10.52
C SER A 150 -14.72 6.95 -9.51
N THR A 151 -15.12 7.72 -8.51
CA THR A 151 -14.31 8.00 -7.32
C THR A 151 -14.57 6.93 -6.28
N SER A 152 -13.50 6.35 -5.73
CA SER A 152 -13.50 5.35 -4.67
C SER A 152 -12.47 5.75 -3.61
N GLY A 153 -12.10 4.86 -2.69
CA GLY A 153 -11.14 5.14 -1.63
C GLY A 153 -10.16 4.00 -1.39
N PHE A 154 -8.88 4.37 -1.19
CA PHE A 154 -7.87 3.51 -0.58
C PHE A 154 -7.76 3.80 0.91
N SER A 155 -7.21 2.87 1.66
CA SER A 155 -6.86 3.12 3.06
C SER A 155 -5.72 4.14 3.17
N TYR A 156 -5.76 4.98 4.23
CA TYR A 156 -4.78 6.01 4.52
C TYR A 156 -4.05 5.73 5.82
N GLN A 157 -2.72 5.71 5.79
CA GLN A 157 -1.80 5.46 6.92
C GLN A 157 -1.96 4.09 7.59
N THR A 158 -3.21 3.70 7.87
CA THR A 158 -3.55 2.40 8.45
C THR A 158 -4.59 1.71 7.58
N ALA A 159 -4.51 0.40 7.47
CA ALA A 159 -5.45 -0.39 6.68
C ALA A 159 -6.89 -0.29 7.24
N GLY A 160 -7.87 -0.41 6.34
CA GLY A 160 -9.28 -0.54 6.69
C GLY A 160 -10.11 0.75 6.74
N ASN A 161 -9.56 1.89 6.25
CA ASN A 161 -10.30 3.16 6.30
C ASN A 161 -10.53 3.73 4.92
N THR A 162 -10.92 3.67 3.99
CA THR A 162 -11.17 4.26 2.63
C THR A 162 -10.98 5.79 2.54
N ALA A 163 -9.97 6.33 3.23
CA ALA A 163 -9.82 7.78 3.41
C ALA A 163 -9.00 8.48 2.32
N VAL A 164 -8.35 7.75 1.39
CA VAL A 164 -7.64 8.34 0.25
C VAL A 164 -8.49 8.21 -1.00
N GLU A 165 -8.99 9.33 -1.55
CA GLU A 165 -9.72 9.32 -2.82
C GLU A 165 -8.85 8.76 -3.94
N ASN A 166 -9.42 7.90 -4.78
CA ASN A 166 -8.82 7.37 -5.99
C ASN A 166 -9.80 7.39 -7.16
N ARG A 167 -9.29 7.19 -8.38
CA ARG A 167 -10.10 6.96 -9.58
C ARG A 167 -10.10 5.47 -9.89
N MET A 168 -11.26 4.93 -10.24
CA MET A 168 -11.44 3.49 -10.43
C MET A 168 -12.28 3.19 -11.67
N VAL A 169 -11.86 2.21 -12.44
CA VAL A 169 -12.61 1.59 -13.55
C VAL A 169 -12.61 0.08 -13.38
N SER A 170 -13.69 -0.55 -13.81
CA SER A 170 -13.82 -2.01 -13.80
C SER A 170 -14.35 -2.51 -15.13
N GLY A 171 -14.09 -3.75 -15.46
CA GLY A 171 -14.57 -4.37 -16.66
C GLY A 171 -14.48 -5.89 -16.62
N SER A 172 -14.93 -6.51 -17.71
CA SER A 172 -14.81 -7.96 -17.89
C SER A 172 -14.61 -8.31 -19.35
N GLY A 173 -13.90 -9.39 -19.62
CA GLY A 173 -13.67 -9.92 -20.97
C GLY A 173 -12.97 -11.26 -20.90
N ASP A 174 -13.29 -12.17 -21.84
CA ASP A 174 -12.66 -13.50 -21.96
C ASP A 174 -12.67 -14.35 -20.67
N GLY A 175 -13.70 -14.17 -19.82
CA GLY A 175 -13.84 -14.88 -18.56
C GLY A 175 -12.99 -14.32 -17.41
N VAL A 176 -12.38 -13.14 -17.60
CA VAL A 176 -11.66 -12.39 -16.58
C VAL A 176 -12.50 -11.18 -16.18
N GLU A 177 -12.67 -10.96 -14.88
CA GLU A 177 -13.19 -9.73 -14.31
C GLU A 177 -11.99 -8.94 -13.76
N TRP A 178 -11.99 -7.62 -13.93
CA TRP A 178 -10.88 -6.80 -13.47
C TRP A 178 -11.34 -5.45 -12.92
N THR A 179 -10.56 -4.92 -11.99
CA THR A 179 -10.72 -3.57 -11.42
C THR A 179 -9.34 -2.91 -11.36
N LEU A 180 -9.24 -1.71 -11.92
CA LEU A 180 -8.06 -0.85 -11.87
C LEU A 180 -8.41 0.41 -11.10
N ALA A 181 -7.63 0.72 -10.06
CA ALA A 181 -7.72 2.00 -9.38
C ALA A 181 -6.36 2.67 -9.31
N ALA A 182 -6.35 3.99 -9.48
CA ALA A 182 -5.16 4.82 -9.49
C ALA A 182 -5.31 6.07 -8.64
N ARG A 183 -4.20 6.49 -8.03
CA ARG A 183 -4.07 7.74 -7.31
C ARG A 183 -2.77 8.44 -7.69
N ALA A 184 -2.90 9.65 -8.24
CA ALA A 184 -1.79 10.56 -8.49
C ALA A 184 -1.66 11.56 -7.36
N PHE A 185 -0.42 11.89 -6.99
CA PHE A 185 -0.06 12.95 -6.06
C PHE A 185 0.82 13.95 -6.82
N THR A 186 0.21 14.91 -7.49
CA THR A 186 0.90 15.82 -8.41
C THR A 186 1.87 16.76 -7.71
N ALA A 187 1.64 17.07 -6.42
CA ALA A 187 2.55 17.89 -5.61
C ALA A 187 3.93 17.26 -5.42
N VAL A 188 4.02 15.93 -5.44
CA VAL A 188 5.27 15.17 -5.26
C VAL A 188 5.67 14.38 -6.50
N GLY A 189 4.89 14.45 -7.59
CA GLY A 189 5.17 13.76 -8.85
C GLY A 189 5.10 12.23 -8.77
N VAL A 190 4.35 11.68 -7.82
CA VAL A 190 4.23 10.23 -7.56
C VAL A 190 2.82 9.74 -7.88
N GLY A 191 2.74 8.57 -8.47
CA GLY A 191 1.49 7.87 -8.69
C GLY A 191 1.52 6.45 -8.15
N LEU A 192 0.36 5.96 -7.73
CA LEU A 192 0.14 4.60 -7.29
C LEU A 192 -1.07 4.02 -8.03
N TYR A 193 -0.98 2.75 -8.42
CA TYR A 193 -2.18 2.02 -8.86
C TYR A 193 -2.17 0.59 -8.34
N VAL A 194 -3.35 -0.02 -8.34
CA VAL A 194 -3.54 -1.45 -8.17
C VAL A 194 -4.51 -1.95 -9.22
N VAL A 195 -4.20 -3.13 -9.77
CA VAL A 195 -5.09 -3.90 -10.66
C VAL A 195 -5.41 -5.20 -9.98
N VAL A 196 -6.68 -5.50 -9.87
CA VAL A 196 -7.17 -6.82 -9.46
C VAL A 196 -7.76 -7.51 -10.68
N ASP A 197 -7.30 -8.73 -10.96
CA ASP A 197 -7.82 -9.59 -12.02
C ASP A 197 -8.28 -10.91 -11.40
N CYS A 198 -9.51 -11.33 -11.72
CA CYS A 198 -10.06 -12.60 -11.26
C CYS A 198 -10.54 -13.48 -12.42
N THR A 199 -10.18 -14.75 -12.41
CA THR A 199 -10.72 -15.79 -13.30
C THR A 199 -11.47 -16.81 -12.46
N GLY A 200 -12.79 -16.66 -12.35
CA GLY A 200 -13.65 -17.52 -11.53
C GLY A 200 -13.58 -17.29 -10.03
N GLY A 201 -12.89 -16.22 -9.57
CA GLY A 201 -12.89 -15.74 -8.20
C GLY A 201 -13.98 -14.67 -8.00
N ASP A 202 -14.17 -14.25 -6.74
CA ASP A 202 -15.06 -13.15 -6.36
C ASP A 202 -14.25 -11.85 -6.32
N ILE A 203 -14.36 -11.04 -7.38
CA ILE A 203 -13.58 -9.82 -7.52
C ILE A 203 -13.93 -8.76 -6.45
N ASP A 204 -15.20 -8.68 -6.04
CA ASP A 204 -15.63 -7.71 -5.04
C ASP A 204 -15.02 -8.05 -3.67
N ALA A 205 -15.06 -9.34 -3.29
CA ALA A 205 -14.44 -9.79 -2.04
C ALA A 205 -12.91 -9.57 -2.04
N VAL A 206 -12.25 -9.83 -3.16
CA VAL A 206 -10.80 -9.61 -3.31
C VAL A 206 -10.46 -8.13 -3.30
N TRP A 207 -11.29 -7.28 -3.94
CA TRP A 207 -11.12 -5.84 -3.89
C TRP A 207 -11.24 -5.28 -2.46
N ASP A 208 -12.25 -5.71 -1.72
CA ASP A 208 -12.44 -5.34 -0.31
C ASP A 208 -11.22 -5.75 0.54
N GLU A 209 -10.64 -6.92 0.26
CA GLU A 209 -9.43 -7.39 0.93
C GLU A 209 -8.21 -6.53 0.57
N VAL A 210 -8.02 -6.16 -0.70
CA VAL A 210 -6.98 -5.23 -1.15
C VAL A 210 -7.06 -3.91 -0.39
N VAL A 211 -8.25 -3.29 -0.36
CA VAL A 211 -8.44 -2.00 0.33
C VAL A 211 -8.28 -2.12 1.83
N SER A 212 -8.79 -3.22 2.44
CA SER A 212 -8.75 -3.41 3.89
C SER A 212 -7.36 -3.74 4.45
N LYS A 213 -6.44 -4.26 3.63
CA LYS A 213 -5.11 -4.69 4.07
C LYS A 213 -3.96 -3.78 3.62
N ASN A 214 -4.14 -3.05 2.53
CA ASN A 214 -3.09 -2.20 1.98
C ASN A 214 -3.47 -0.72 2.10
N ALA A 215 -2.62 0.06 2.72
CA ALA A 215 -2.83 1.49 2.89
C ALA A 215 -1.83 2.31 2.09
N ILE A 216 -2.21 3.50 1.66
CA ILE A 216 -1.26 4.51 1.20
C ILE A 216 -0.66 5.17 2.43
N VAL A 217 0.67 5.17 2.52
CA VAL A 217 1.46 5.79 3.60
C VAL A 217 2.08 7.06 3.07
N ILE A 218 1.90 8.17 3.78
CA ILE A 218 2.48 9.48 3.46
C ILE A 218 3.30 9.94 4.65
N THR A 219 4.58 10.24 4.43
CA THR A 219 5.52 10.74 5.45
C THR A 219 6.23 11.99 4.94
N GLY A 220 6.67 12.87 5.85
CA GLY A 220 7.43 14.08 5.49
C GLY A 220 7.04 15.30 6.28
#